data_72aefa2709d8a7c2d63c1cf1866b9c3d
#
_entry.id   72aefa2709d8a7c2d63c1cf1866b9c3d
#
_cell.length_a   1.000
_cell.length_b   1.000
_cell.length_c   1.000
_cell.angle_alpha   90.00
_cell.angle_beta   90.00
_cell.angle_gamma   90.00
#
_symmetry.space_group_name_H-M   'P 1'
#
loop_
_entity.id
_entity.type
_entity.pdbx_description
1 polymer ?
#
loop_
_entity_poly.entity_id
_entity_poly.type
_entity_poly.pdbx_seq_one_letter_code
_entity_poly.pdbx_strand_id
1 'polypeptide(L)'
;ASLTLGAAVAAIPLSRLMARRGRRPGLVRGYLMATSGAATAVVSSVAESFPLLLLGMMLLGWGTSANLLARYAGADLAEPDHRARAISTVVWATTIGAVAGPNALGPAGHVATTLGLSRLAGPYVVGMGCFATAALITATLLRPDPLLAARGVASGDRPEDLPRPSIARRLAAIWRDRLASVGLATMVVAHGVMVSLMTMTPLHLRDHGDSLELVGVIISLHIAGMYALAPVIGAVADRVGHLRMAYGATATLAAAAGLAAAAGHAHLLISVALVLLGLGWSMATIAGSTLLTASVLADQRAETQGVADMAMGIAGAAGGIVSGIVVGTVGFAVLSVAGVLFTAGLFALLLWRAVEPPDASDDEVLVM
;
A
#
# COMPACT_ATOMS: atom_id res chain seq x y z
N ALA A 1 13.40 -4.33 1.77
CA ALA A 1 13.19 -4.27 3.23
C ALA A 1 13.27 -2.84 3.77
N SER A 2 14.37 -2.06 3.55
CA SER A 2 14.56 -0.72 4.13
C SER A 2 13.45 0.27 3.74
N LEU A 3 13.06 0.32 2.47
CA LEU A 3 11.98 1.17 1.97
C LEU A 3 10.63 0.82 2.64
N THR A 4 10.31 -0.46 2.72
CA THR A 4 9.04 -0.93 3.33
C THR A 4 9.00 -0.68 4.83
N LEU A 5 10.14 -0.89 5.51
CA LEU A 5 10.28 -0.55 6.93
C LEU A 5 10.14 0.96 7.16
N GLY A 6 10.75 1.77 6.28
CA GLY A 6 10.60 3.23 6.30
C GLY A 6 9.14 3.66 6.14
N ALA A 7 8.38 3.01 5.26
CA ALA A 7 6.96 3.27 5.09
C ALA A 7 6.15 2.91 6.34
N ALA A 8 6.44 1.78 6.98
CA ALA A 8 5.78 1.36 8.22
C ALA A 8 6.05 2.36 9.37
N VAL A 9 7.32 2.79 9.54
CA VAL A 9 7.71 3.79 10.55
C VAL A 9 7.05 5.13 10.30
N ALA A 10 6.91 5.55 9.03
CA ALA A 10 6.32 6.83 8.65
C ALA A 10 4.79 6.89 8.87
N ALA A 11 4.08 5.76 8.82
CA ALA A 11 2.63 5.71 8.86
C ALA A 11 2.03 6.38 10.11
N ILE A 12 2.60 6.15 11.29
CA ILE A 12 2.10 6.71 12.55
C ILE A 12 2.35 8.23 12.65
N PRO A 13 3.58 8.78 12.48
CA PRO A 13 3.77 10.21 12.58
C PRO A 13 3.00 10.99 11.51
N LEU A 14 2.89 10.46 10.28
CA LEU A 14 2.10 11.10 9.22
C LEU A 14 0.61 11.10 9.55
N SER A 15 0.06 9.96 9.99
CA SER A 15 -1.37 9.87 10.34
C SER A 15 -1.73 10.74 11.55
N ARG A 16 -0.86 10.83 12.56
CA ARG A 16 -1.03 11.73 13.69
C ARG A 16 -1.00 13.21 13.28
N LEU A 17 -0.11 13.56 12.36
CA LEU A 17 -0.05 14.91 11.80
C LEU A 17 -1.34 15.22 11.02
N MET A 18 -1.81 14.26 10.21
CA MET A 18 -3.07 14.39 9.47
C MET A 18 -4.28 14.53 10.41
N ALA A 19 -4.33 13.75 11.49
CA ALA A 19 -5.37 13.83 12.47
C ALA A 19 -5.46 15.21 13.15
N ARG A 20 -4.30 15.88 13.36
CA ARG A 20 -4.22 17.20 14.01
C ARG A 20 -4.42 18.38 13.07
N ARG A 21 -3.90 18.29 11.86
CA ARG A 21 -3.75 19.44 10.95
C ARG A 21 -4.35 19.21 9.56
N GLY A 22 -5.05 18.09 9.35
CA GLY A 22 -5.62 17.71 8.06
C GLY A 22 -4.66 16.89 7.18
N ARG A 23 -5.16 16.43 6.04
CA ARG A 23 -4.42 15.57 5.09
C ARG A 23 -3.22 16.28 4.48
N ARG A 24 -3.41 17.53 4.06
CA ARG A 24 -2.41 18.32 3.35
C ARG A 24 -1.04 18.37 4.04
N PRO A 25 -0.90 18.83 5.31
CA PRO A 25 0.40 18.91 5.95
C PRO A 25 1.07 17.54 6.16
N GLY A 26 0.29 16.48 6.34
CA GLY A 26 0.83 15.12 6.43
C GLY A 26 1.40 14.63 5.11
N LEU A 27 0.67 14.77 4.00
CA LEU A 27 1.12 14.40 2.66
C LEU A 27 2.36 15.20 2.24
N VAL A 28 2.33 16.52 2.42
CA VAL A 28 3.49 17.40 2.11
C VAL A 28 4.72 16.93 2.87
N ARG A 29 4.60 16.64 4.18
CA ARG A 29 5.75 16.18 4.98
C ARG A 29 6.27 14.83 4.51
N GLY A 30 5.39 13.89 4.16
CA GLY A 30 5.78 12.59 3.60
C GLY A 30 6.56 12.72 2.29
N TYR A 31 6.10 13.56 1.38
CA TYR A 31 6.79 13.82 0.11
C TYR A 31 8.11 14.58 0.29
N LEU A 32 8.20 15.56 1.20
CA LEU A 32 9.46 16.23 1.51
C LEU A 32 10.49 15.28 2.14
N MET A 33 10.06 14.38 3.02
CA MET A 33 10.94 13.35 3.58
C MET A 33 11.43 12.39 2.49
N ALA A 34 10.57 12.03 1.54
CA ALA A 34 10.97 11.22 0.39
C ALA A 34 11.95 11.96 -0.54
N THR A 35 11.74 13.27 -0.75
CA THR A 35 12.69 14.13 -1.47
C THR A 35 14.06 14.10 -0.82
N SER A 36 14.12 14.26 0.52
CA SER A 36 15.37 14.17 1.29
C SER A 36 15.98 12.76 1.20
N GLY A 37 15.15 11.72 1.19
CA GLY A 37 15.59 10.32 1.00
C GLY A 37 16.22 10.09 -0.36
N ALA A 38 15.63 10.63 -1.43
CA ALA A 38 16.17 10.56 -2.77
C ALA A 38 17.52 11.33 -2.87
N ALA A 39 17.60 12.52 -2.26
CA ALA A 39 18.86 13.26 -2.18
C ALA A 39 19.94 12.49 -1.42
N THR A 40 19.59 11.87 -0.28
CA THR A 40 20.50 11.00 0.49
C THR A 40 20.98 9.81 -0.34
N ALA A 41 20.11 9.19 -1.14
CA ALA A 41 20.50 8.10 -2.04
C ALA A 41 21.44 8.58 -3.17
N VAL A 42 21.25 9.78 -3.70
CA VAL A 42 22.19 10.38 -4.65
C VAL A 42 23.55 10.61 -3.99
N VAL A 43 23.59 11.20 -2.80
CA VAL A 43 24.84 11.43 -2.05
C VAL A 43 25.52 10.09 -1.74
N SER A 44 24.76 9.04 -1.40
CA SER A 44 25.32 7.70 -1.14
C SER A 44 26.07 7.13 -2.34
N SER A 45 25.62 7.43 -3.57
CA SER A 45 26.27 6.97 -4.79
C SER A 45 27.61 7.68 -5.06
N VAL A 46 27.78 8.91 -4.56
CA VAL A 46 29.03 9.67 -4.66
C VAL A 46 29.99 9.27 -3.53
N ALA A 47 29.43 9.06 -2.33
CA ALA A 47 30.21 8.66 -1.15
C ALA A 47 30.51 7.15 -1.08
N GLU A 48 30.02 6.36 -2.04
CA GLU A 48 30.10 4.88 -2.09
C GLU A 48 29.69 4.21 -0.76
N SER A 49 28.70 4.81 -0.07
CA SER A 49 28.31 4.44 1.29
C SER A 49 27.01 3.65 1.31
N PHE A 50 27.10 2.34 1.55
CA PHE A 50 25.94 1.47 1.68
C PHE A 50 25.02 1.84 2.86
N PRO A 51 25.53 2.19 4.08
CA PRO A 51 24.67 2.66 5.17
C PRO A 51 23.87 3.91 4.79
N LEU A 52 24.47 4.84 4.05
CA LEU A 52 23.79 6.05 3.60
C LEU A 52 22.70 5.73 2.57
N LEU A 53 22.91 4.74 1.70
CA LEU A 53 21.88 4.23 0.78
C LEU A 53 20.69 3.65 1.59
N LEU A 54 20.94 2.84 2.60
CA LEU A 54 19.89 2.28 3.45
C LEU A 54 19.06 3.38 4.14
N LEU A 55 19.72 4.43 4.64
CA LEU A 55 19.05 5.60 5.21
C LEU A 55 18.19 6.31 4.16
N GLY A 56 18.74 6.56 2.96
CA GLY A 56 18.00 7.14 1.84
C GLY A 56 16.75 6.34 1.49
N MET A 57 16.86 5.01 1.43
CA MET A 57 15.73 4.11 1.18
C MET A 57 14.69 4.13 2.30
N MET A 58 15.10 4.22 3.56
CA MET A 58 14.17 4.40 4.68
C MET A 58 13.39 5.72 4.57
N LEU A 59 14.06 6.82 4.24
CA LEU A 59 13.41 8.11 4.05
C LEU A 59 12.49 8.12 2.82
N LEU A 60 12.86 7.46 1.72
CA LEU A 60 12.00 7.24 0.57
C LEU A 60 10.70 6.50 0.94
N GLY A 61 10.75 5.61 1.92
CA GLY A 61 9.58 4.93 2.46
C GLY A 61 8.49 5.88 2.99
N TRP A 62 8.84 7.10 3.42
CA TRP A 62 7.86 8.12 3.81
C TRP A 62 6.97 8.54 2.65
N GLY A 63 7.52 8.61 1.44
CA GLY A 63 6.74 8.86 0.22
C GLY A 63 5.76 7.72 -0.08
N THR A 64 6.20 6.47 0.11
CA THR A 64 5.33 5.31 -0.03
C THR A 64 4.18 5.35 0.97
N SER A 65 4.46 5.66 2.24
CA SER A 65 3.43 5.81 3.27
C SER A 65 2.48 6.98 2.96
N ALA A 66 3.00 8.13 2.51
CA ALA A 66 2.18 9.27 2.10
C ALA A 66 1.25 8.89 0.94
N ASN A 67 1.76 8.17 -0.07
CA ASN A 67 0.95 7.70 -1.20
C ASN A 67 -0.15 6.73 -0.76
N LEU A 68 0.15 5.80 0.14
CA LEU A 68 -0.86 4.91 0.72
C LEU A 68 -1.92 5.70 1.50
N LEU A 69 -1.53 6.66 2.33
CA LEU A 69 -2.45 7.50 3.10
C LEU A 69 -3.25 8.46 2.21
N ALA A 70 -2.73 8.85 1.03
CA ALA A 70 -3.42 9.72 0.10
C ALA A 70 -4.74 9.13 -0.43
N ARG A 71 -4.86 7.79 -0.54
CA ARG A 71 -6.09 7.14 -0.99
C ARG A 71 -7.29 7.47 -0.11
N TYR A 72 -7.06 7.71 1.17
CA TYR A 72 -8.12 8.06 2.11
C TYR A 72 -8.60 9.51 1.97
N ALA A 73 -7.78 10.40 1.41
CA ALA A 73 -8.22 11.77 1.13
C ALA A 73 -9.40 11.81 0.13
N GLY A 74 -9.43 10.86 -0.82
CA GLY A 74 -10.58 10.68 -1.70
C GLY A 74 -11.83 10.23 -0.97
N ALA A 75 -11.70 9.43 0.09
CA ALA A 75 -12.83 8.90 0.85
C ALA A 75 -13.40 9.89 1.89
N ASP A 76 -12.63 10.91 2.30
CA ASP A 76 -13.02 11.82 3.38
C ASP A 76 -14.30 12.61 3.08
N LEU A 77 -14.51 12.98 1.80
CA LEU A 77 -15.68 13.75 1.33
C LEU A 77 -16.65 12.89 0.50
N ALA A 78 -16.35 11.61 0.31
CA ALA A 78 -17.21 10.73 -0.47
C ALA A 78 -18.42 10.26 0.34
N GLU A 79 -19.58 10.20 -0.31
CA GLU A 79 -20.77 9.57 0.22
C GLU A 79 -20.50 8.09 0.53
N PRO A 80 -21.17 7.47 1.52
CA PRO A 80 -20.96 6.09 1.92
C PRO A 80 -20.95 5.11 0.73
N ASP A 81 -21.91 5.26 -0.19
CA ASP A 81 -22.12 4.38 -1.36
C ASP A 81 -21.09 4.58 -2.48
N HIS A 82 -20.22 5.59 -2.38
CA HIS A 82 -19.20 5.93 -3.39
C HIS A 82 -17.76 5.91 -2.83
N ARG A 83 -17.57 5.48 -1.58
CA ARG A 83 -16.24 5.49 -0.92
C ARG A 83 -15.22 4.61 -1.60
N ALA A 84 -15.61 3.39 -2.03
CA ALA A 84 -14.67 2.50 -2.70
C ALA A 84 -14.24 3.06 -4.06
N ARG A 85 -15.15 3.68 -4.80
CA ARG A 85 -14.82 4.39 -6.05
C ARG A 85 -13.87 5.56 -5.81
N ALA A 86 -14.09 6.35 -4.76
CA ALA A 86 -13.22 7.47 -4.43
C ALA A 86 -11.80 7.01 -4.06
N ILE A 87 -11.66 5.98 -3.20
CA ILE A 87 -10.39 5.35 -2.86
C ILE A 87 -9.70 4.83 -4.12
N SER A 88 -10.42 4.08 -4.94
CA SER A 88 -9.87 3.43 -6.12
C SER A 88 -9.41 4.41 -7.20
N THR A 89 -10.03 5.57 -7.30
CA THR A 89 -9.60 6.64 -8.22
C THR A 89 -8.21 7.15 -7.84
N VAL A 90 -7.93 7.35 -6.55
CA VAL A 90 -6.61 7.75 -6.07
C VAL A 90 -5.58 6.63 -6.28
N VAL A 91 -5.97 5.39 -6.01
CA VAL A 91 -5.13 4.20 -6.27
C VAL A 91 -4.81 4.10 -7.77
N TRP A 92 -5.79 4.32 -8.65
CA TRP A 92 -5.60 4.30 -10.10
C TRP A 92 -4.61 5.35 -10.59
N ALA A 93 -4.60 6.54 -10.02
CA ALA A 93 -3.65 7.60 -10.39
C ALA A 93 -2.19 7.15 -10.26
N THR A 94 -1.89 6.18 -9.38
CA THR A 94 -0.58 5.55 -9.24
C THR A 94 -0.15 4.80 -10.50
N THR A 95 -1.09 4.37 -11.35
CA THR A 95 -0.82 3.67 -12.63
C THR A 95 0.10 4.48 -13.53
N ILE A 96 -0.08 5.80 -13.58
CA ILE A 96 0.73 6.70 -14.41
C ILE A 96 2.20 6.60 -14.00
N GLY A 97 2.49 6.74 -12.70
CA GLY A 97 3.84 6.61 -12.18
C GLY A 97 4.41 5.19 -12.30
N ALA A 98 3.57 4.18 -12.11
CA ALA A 98 3.97 2.77 -12.19
C ALA A 98 4.37 2.36 -13.63
N VAL A 99 3.70 2.92 -14.64
CA VAL A 99 4.04 2.71 -16.06
C VAL A 99 5.22 3.59 -16.47
N ALA A 100 5.22 4.86 -16.07
CA ALA A 100 6.28 5.79 -16.44
C ALA A 100 7.63 5.46 -15.77
N GLY A 101 7.62 4.95 -14.53
CA GLY A 101 8.83 4.71 -13.73
C GLY A 101 9.86 3.80 -14.44
N PRO A 102 9.53 2.55 -14.79
CA PRO A 102 10.46 1.65 -15.49
C PRO A 102 10.93 2.22 -16.84
N ASN A 103 10.04 2.89 -17.57
CA ASN A 103 10.39 3.53 -18.84
C ASN A 103 11.30 4.76 -18.68
N ALA A 104 11.28 5.39 -17.52
CA ALA A 104 12.12 6.54 -17.22
C ALA A 104 13.55 6.16 -16.79
N LEU A 105 13.87 4.88 -16.54
CA LEU A 105 15.19 4.45 -16.04
C LEU A 105 16.34 4.85 -16.99
N GLY A 106 16.16 4.65 -18.29
CA GLY A 106 17.13 5.04 -19.30
C GLY A 106 17.38 6.56 -19.36
N PRO A 107 16.33 7.36 -19.61
CA PRO A 107 16.40 8.82 -19.55
C PRO A 107 16.93 9.36 -18.22
N ALA A 108 16.49 8.81 -17.09
CA ALA A 108 16.98 9.20 -15.76
C ALA A 108 18.49 8.95 -15.60
N GLY A 109 18.96 7.79 -16.06
CA GLY A 109 20.40 7.49 -16.06
C GLY A 109 21.19 8.48 -16.91
N HIS A 110 20.63 8.94 -18.04
CA HIS A 110 21.24 9.95 -18.88
C HIS A 110 21.32 11.31 -18.17
N VAL A 111 20.25 11.71 -17.50
CA VAL A 111 20.24 12.94 -16.66
C VAL A 111 21.33 12.88 -15.59
N ALA A 112 21.48 11.75 -14.89
CA ALA A 112 22.53 11.60 -13.89
C ALA A 112 23.93 11.75 -14.49
N THR A 113 24.20 11.14 -15.64
CA THR A 113 25.52 11.25 -16.29
C THR A 113 25.84 12.66 -16.77
N THR A 114 24.84 13.44 -17.23
CA THR A 114 25.06 14.86 -17.57
C THR A 114 25.37 15.73 -16.35
N LEU A 115 24.97 15.29 -15.16
CA LEU A 115 25.30 15.94 -13.89
C LEU A 115 26.62 15.43 -13.27
N GLY A 116 27.37 14.59 -13.98
CA GLY A 116 28.61 13.98 -13.48
C GLY A 116 28.39 12.88 -12.42
N LEU A 117 27.18 12.34 -12.33
CA LEU A 117 26.80 11.30 -11.36
C LEU A 117 26.82 9.92 -12.01
N SER A 118 26.88 8.89 -11.18
CA SER A 118 26.66 7.50 -11.62
C SER A 118 25.29 7.34 -12.30
N ARG A 119 25.22 6.56 -13.38
CA ARG A 119 23.98 6.23 -14.08
C ARG A 119 22.93 5.64 -13.15
N LEU A 120 23.35 4.89 -12.11
CA LEU A 120 22.49 4.30 -11.11
C LEU A 120 21.85 5.34 -10.16
N ALA A 121 22.40 6.55 -10.05
CA ALA A 121 21.79 7.64 -9.30
C ALA A 121 20.58 8.26 -10.01
N GLY A 122 20.42 8.03 -11.33
CA GLY A 122 19.39 8.66 -12.16
C GLY A 122 17.97 8.53 -11.63
N PRO A 123 17.48 7.34 -11.28
CA PRO A 123 16.14 7.17 -10.70
C PRO A 123 15.92 8.01 -9.44
N TYR A 124 16.94 8.19 -8.61
CA TYR A 124 16.85 9.01 -7.39
C TYR A 124 16.83 10.50 -7.70
N VAL A 125 17.61 10.98 -8.70
CA VAL A 125 17.58 12.38 -9.15
C VAL A 125 16.20 12.75 -9.69
N VAL A 126 15.64 11.92 -10.57
CA VAL A 126 14.29 12.15 -11.11
C VAL A 126 13.23 11.99 -10.02
N GLY A 127 13.35 10.98 -9.16
CA GLY A 127 12.46 10.75 -8.02
C GLY A 127 12.45 11.94 -7.05
N MET A 128 13.59 12.56 -6.78
CA MET A 128 13.70 13.77 -5.97
C MET A 128 12.85 14.91 -6.56
N GLY A 129 12.95 15.14 -7.87
CA GLY A 129 12.13 16.13 -8.57
C GLY A 129 10.63 15.80 -8.51
N CYS A 130 10.27 14.54 -8.73
CA CYS A 130 8.86 14.09 -8.66
C CYS A 130 8.26 14.26 -7.26
N PHE A 131 8.98 13.88 -6.19
CA PHE A 131 8.49 14.05 -4.82
C PHE A 131 8.41 15.54 -4.41
N ALA A 132 9.39 16.36 -4.80
CA ALA A 132 9.32 17.80 -4.56
C ALA A 132 8.11 18.43 -5.27
N THR A 133 7.86 18.04 -6.52
CA THR A 133 6.70 18.50 -7.29
C THR A 133 5.40 18.02 -6.64
N ALA A 134 5.33 16.77 -6.20
CA ALA A 134 4.16 16.25 -5.47
C ALA A 134 3.91 17.02 -4.16
N ALA A 135 4.96 17.35 -3.42
CA ALA A 135 4.86 18.18 -2.22
C ALA A 135 4.31 19.58 -2.55
N LEU A 136 4.82 20.22 -3.61
CA LEU A 136 4.37 21.54 -4.05
C LEU A 136 2.91 21.53 -4.50
N ILE A 137 2.52 20.59 -5.37
CA ILE A 137 1.14 20.43 -5.85
C ILE A 137 0.20 20.21 -4.67
N THR A 138 0.56 19.30 -3.75
CA THR A 138 -0.26 19.03 -2.57
C THR A 138 -0.38 20.25 -1.66
N ALA A 139 0.71 21.00 -1.45
CA ALA A 139 0.72 22.20 -0.62
C ALA A 139 -0.15 23.33 -1.19
N THR A 140 -0.21 23.46 -2.51
CA THR A 140 -0.90 24.57 -3.19
C THR A 140 -2.33 24.22 -3.57
N LEU A 141 -2.59 23.03 -4.10
CA LEU A 141 -3.87 22.66 -4.71
C LEU A 141 -4.80 21.86 -3.80
N LEU A 142 -4.30 21.18 -2.74
CA LEU A 142 -5.17 20.45 -1.83
C LEU A 142 -5.83 21.43 -0.82
N ARG A 143 -6.74 22.26 -1.32
CA ARG A 143 -7.50 23.26 -0.58
C ARG A 143 -8.94 23.32 -1.09
N PRO A 144 -9.96 23.25 -0.20
CA PRO A 144 -9.85 23.04 1.25
C PRO A 144 -9.28 21.63 1.58
N ASP A 145 -8.77 21.48 2.81
CA ASP A 145 -8.29 20.17 3.28
C ASP A 145 -9.48 19.20 3.43
N PRO A 146 -9.47 18.02 2.76
CA PRO A 146 -10.65 17.15 2.72
C PRO A 146 -11.04 16.61 4.10
N LEU A 147 -10.08 16.30 4.98
CA LEU A 147 -10.37 15.79 6.32
C LEU A 147 -10.98 16.86 7.22
N LEU A 148 -10.48 18.08 7.14
CA LEU A 148 -11.02 19.20 7.93
C LEU A 148 -12.40 19.61 7.41
N ALA A 149 -12.60 19.61 6.09
CA ALA A 149 -13.91 19.88 5.49
C ALA A 149 -14.95 18.83 5.90
N ALA A 150 -14.57 17.53 5.88
CA ALA A 150 -15.45 16.44 6.33
C ALA A 150 -15.83 16.52 7.81
N ARG A 151 -14.99 17.16 8.65
CA ARG A 151 -15.28 17.40 10.07
C ARG A 151 -16.10 18.66 10.33
N GLY A 152 -16.41 19.47 9.33
CA GLY A 152 -17.06 20.76 9.48
C GLY A 152 -16.22 21.79 10.25
N VAL A 153 -14.91 21.55 10.39
CA VAL A 153 -13.99 22.44 11.11
C VAL A 153 -13.55 23.56 10.16
N ALA A 154 -13.89 24.79 10.49
CA ALA A 154 -13.35 25.97 9.81
C ALA A 154 -11.82 25.98 9.93
N SER A 155 -11.13 26.49 8.88
CA SER A 155 -9.67 26.49 8.78
C SER A 155 -9.02 27.33 9.89
N GLY A 156 -8.94 26.86 11.09
CA GLY A 156 -8.41 27.58 12.26
C GLY A 156 -8.72 26.92 13.60
N ASP A 157 -9.81 26.21 13.72
CA ASP A 157 -10.11 25.49 14.95
C ASP A 157 -9.25 24.23 15.05
N ARG A 158 -8.33 24.21 15.99
CA ARG A 158 -7.54 23.03 16.31
C ARG A 158 -8.42 22.06 17.11
N PRO A 159 -8.48 20.76 16.70
CA PRO A 159 -9.07 19.76 17.59
C PRO A 159 -8.34 19.80 18.94
N GLU A 160 -9.10 19.80 20.04
CA GLU A 160 -8.54 19.71 21.39
C GLU A 160 -7.49 18.60 21.48
N ASP A 161 -6.40 18.86 22.20
CA ASP A 161 -5.32 17.88 22.45
C ASP A 161 -5.79 16.83 23.49
N LEU A 162 -6.83 16.07 23.14
CA LEU A 162 -7.29 14.94 23.95
C LEU A 162 -6.19 13.85 24.02
N PRO A 163 -6.05 13.18 25.18
CA PRO A 163 -5.11 12.07 25.33
C PRO A 163 -5.38 10.98 24.29
N ARG A 164 -4.41 10.70 23.45
CA ARG A 164 -4.57 9.74 22.35
C ARG A 164 -4.29 8.33 22.81
N PRO A 165 -5.11 7.37 22.42
CA PRO A 165 -4.86 5.97 22.75
C PRO A 165 -3.53 5.52 22.16
N SER A 166 -2.83 4.63 22.89
CA SER A 166 -1.63 3.99 22.39
C SER A 166 -1.94 3.14 21.13
N ILE A 167 -0.91 2.87 20.31
CA ILE A 167 -1.06 2.01 19.11
C ILE A 167 -1.70 0.67 19.49
N ALA A 168 -1.27 0.06 20.60
CA ALA A 168 -1.82 -1.21 21.07
C ALA A 168 -3.32 -1.12 21.41
N ARG A 169 -3.75 -0.03 22.07
CA ARG A 169 -5.17 0.19 22.36
C ARG A 169 -5.98 0.39 21.08
N ARG A 170 -5.42 1.07 20.10
CA ARG A 170 -6.09 1.30 18.82
C ARG A 170 -6.18 0.01 18.00
N LEU A 171 -5.14 -0.80 17.97
CA LEU A 171 -5.20 -2.14 17.36
C LEU A 171 -6.23 -3.03 18.06
N ALA A 172 -6.30 -2.99 19.40
CA ALA A 172 -7.30 -3.72 20.15
C ALA A 172 -8.73 -3.23 19.82
N ALA A 173 -8.94 -1.93 19.65
CA ALA A 173 -10.23 -1.36 19.24
C ALA A 173 -10.61 -1.81 17.82
N ILE A 174 -9.69 -1.74 16.86
CA ILE A 174 -9.90 -2.25 15.49
C ILE A 174 -10.27 -3.74 15.52
N TRP A 175 -9.60 -4.52 16.38
CA TRP A 175 -9.84 -5.97 16.44
C TRP A 175 -11.18 -6.34 17.09
N ARG A 176 -11.70 -5.50 17.97
CA ARG A 176 -13.04 -5.68 18.58
C ARG A 176 -14.16 -5.36 17.59
N ASP A 177 -13.98 -4.34 16.77
CA ASP A 177 -14.94 -4.02 15.71
C ASP A 177 -14.85 -5.07 14.59
N ARG A 178 -16.00 -5.64 14.25
CA ARG A 178 -16.10 -6.71 13.26
C ARG A 178 -15.63 -6.29 11.88
N LEU A 179 -16.13 -5.18 11.36
CA LEU A 179 -15.82 -4.72 10.01
C LEU A 179 -14.41 -4.16 9.91
N ALA A 180 -13.96 -3.43 10.93
CA ALA A 180 -12.59 -2.92 10.99
C ALA A 180 -11.56 -4.04 11.05
N SER A 181 -11.81 -5.11 11.83
CA SER A 181 -10.91 -6.26 11.93
C SER A 181 -10.82 -7.04 10.62
N VAL A 182 -11.95 -7.24 9.94
CA VAL A 182 -12.00 -7.84 8.59
C VAL A 182 -11.22 -6.98 7.61
N GLY A 183 -11.43 -5.66 7.62
CA GLY A 183 -10.72 -4.73 6.76
C GLY A 183 -9.20 -4.77 7.00
N LEU A 184 -8.77 -4.69 8.25
CA LEU A 184 -7.37 -4.77 8.64
C LEU A 184 -6.72 -6.10 8.22
N ALA A 185 -7.34 -7.23 8.57
CA ALA A 185 -6.82 -8.56 8.25
C ALA A 185 -6.69 -8.77 6.74
N THR A 186 -7.71 -8.35 5.97
CA THR A 186 -7.69 -8.43 4.50
C THR A 186 -6.51 -7.65 3.92
N MET A 187 -6.30 -6.40 4.36
CA MET A 187 -5.20 -5.57 3.89
C MET A 187 -3.83 -6.14 4.26
N VAL A 188 -3.65 -6.55 5.51
CA VAL A 188 -2.37 -7.04 6.06
C VAL A 188 -1.94 -8.34 5.39
N VAL A 189 -2.84 -9.33 5.30
CA VAL A 189 -2.55 -10.63 4.68
C VAL A 189 -2.31 -10.47 3.18
N ALA A 190 -3.17 -9.72 2.48
CA ALA A 190 -3.00 -9.46 1.06
C ALA A 190 -1.66 -8.81 0.75
N HIS A 191 -1.25 -7.81 1.56
CA HIS A 191 0.01 -7.11 1.36
C HIS A 191 1.22 -8.01 1.67
N GLY A 192 1.17 -8.78 2.75
CA GLY A 192 2.21 -9.72 3.10
C GLY A 192 2.43 -10.79 2.02
N VAL A 193 1.37 -11.43 1.55
CA VAL A 193 1.42 -12.44 0.48
C VAL A 193 1.92 -11.83 -0.82
N MET A 194 1.40 -10.66 -1.19
CA MET A 194 1.81 -9.96 -2.42
C MET A 194 3.29 -9.61 -2.39
N VAL A 195 3.79 -8.99 -1.32
CA VAL A 195 5.22 -8.61 -1.23
C VAL A 195 6.11 -9.84 -1.23
N SER A 196 5.73 -10.92 -0.54
CA SER A 196 6.51 -12.15 -0.48
C SER A 196 6.71 -12.76 -1.86
N LEU A 197 5.64 -12.96 -2.61
CA LEU A 197 5.69 -13.58 -3.94
C LEU A 197 6.34 -12.66 -4.97
N MET A 198 5.92 -11.39 -5.03
CA MET A 198 6.43 -10.43 -6.00
C MET A 198 7.94 -10.19 -5.84
N THR A 199 8.45 -10.15 -4.60
CA THR A 199 9.88 -9.90 -4.34
C THR A 199 10.76 -11.06 -4.83
N MET A 200 10.27 -12.30 -4.75
CA MET A 200 11.03 -13.51 -5.11
C MET A 200 10.82 -13.96 -6.56
N THR A 201 9.77 -13.49 -7.23
CA THR A 201 9.50 -13.86 -8.63
C THR A 201 10.64 -13.48 -9.59
N PRO A 202 11.25 -12.28 -9.54
CA PRO A 202 12.38 -11.95 -10.41
C PRO A 202 13.58 -12.86 -10.21
N LEU A 203 13.85 -13.26 -8.96
CA LEU A 203 14.93 -14.19 -8.65
C LEU A 203 14.62 -15.57 -9.22
N HIS A 204 13.41 -16.08 -8.98
CA HIS A 204 12.97 -17.36 -9.52
C HIS A 204 13.08 -17.43 -11.05
N LEU A 205 12.63 -16.41 -11.77
CA LEU A 205 12.74 -16.35 -13.23
C LEU A 205 14.21 -16.30 -13.69
N ARG A 206 15.05 -15.52 -13.02
CA ARG A 206 16.47 -15.39 -13.34
C ARG A 206 17.25 -16.70 -13.11
N ASP A 207 16.94 -17.43 -12.04
CA ASP A 207 17.56 -18.72 -11.75
C ASP A 207 17.25 -19.78 -12.82
N HIS A 208 16.18 -19.56 -13.60
CA HIS A 208 15.80 -20.40 -14.73
C HIS A 208 16.31 -19.88 -16.09
N GLY A 209 17.14 -18.83 -16.09
CA GLY A 209 17.80 -18.31 -17.29
C GLY A 209 16.98 -17.28 -18.07
N ASP A 210 15.87 -16.79 -17.51
CA ASP A 210 15.01 -15.82 -18.19
C ASP A 210 15.70 -14.46 -18.39
N SER A 211 15.37 -13.79 -19.49
CA SER A 211 15.91 -12.47 -19.81
C SER A 211 15.35 -11.39 -18.88
N LEU A 212 16.11 -10.31 -18.69
CA LEU A 212 15.68 -9.15 -17.90
C LEU A 212 14.43 -8.48 -18.49
N GLU A 213 14.30 -8.53 -19.82
CA GLU A 213 13.15 -7.99 -20.55
C GLU A 213 11.88 -8.74 -20.20
N LEU A 214 11.93 -10.08 -20.18
CA LEU A 214 10.78 -10.92 -19.80
C LEU A 214 10.38 -10.68 -18.34
N VAL A 215 11.35 -10.65 -17.43
CA VAL A 215 11.11 -10.31 -16.01
C VAL A 215 10.45 -8.94 -15.89
N GLY A 216 10.94 -7.95 -16.65
CA GLY A 216 10.36 -6.60 -16.68
C GLY A 216 8.90 -6.59 -17.15
N VAL A 217 8.58 -7.35 -18.20
CA VAL A 217 7.19 -7.48 -18.71
C VAL A 217 6.28 -8.10 -17.64
N ILE A 218 6.70 -9.19 -17.02
CA ILE A 218 5.91 -9.90 -16.00
C ILE A 218 5.63 -8.99 -14.80
N ILE A 219 6.65 -8.24 -14.32
CA ILE A 219 6.47 -7.26 -13.24
C ILE A 219 5.52 -6.14 -13.67
N SER A 220 5.65 -5.65 -14.91
CA SER A 220 4.77 -4.59 -15.42
C SER A 220 3.31 -5.05 -15.49
N LEU A 221 3.06 -6.28 -15.87
CA LEU A 221 1.72 -6.89 -15.86
C LEU A 221 1.17 -7.01 -14.44
N HIS A 222 2.00 -7.40 -13.47
CA HIS A 222 1.61 -7.41 -12.05
C HIS A 222 1.19 -6.02 -11.57
N ILE A 223 2.01 -5.00 -11.84
CA ILE A 223 1.74 -3.61 -11.46
C ILE A 223 0.46 -3.10 -12.14
N ALA A 224 0.23 -3.47 -13.39
CA ALA A 224 -1.03 -3.18 -14.09
C ALA A 224 -2.22 -3.83 -13.37
N GLY A 225 -2.10 -5.08 -12.93
CA GLY A 225 -3.10 -5.76 -12.11
C GLY A 225 -3.41 -5.02 -10.81
N MET A 226 -2.40 -4.43 -10.15
CA MET A 226 -2.59 -3.65 -8.91
C MET A 226 -3.40 -2.37 -9.11
N TYR A 227 -3.17 -1.65 -10.21
CA TYR A 227 -3.61 -0.26 -10.31
C TYR A 227 -4.57 0.01 -11.49
N ALA A 228 -4.38 -0.62 -12.65
CA ALA A 228 -5.10 -0.23 -13.87
C ALA A 228 -6.62 -0.44 -13.76
N LEU A 229 -7.05 -1.52 -13.11
CA LEU A 229 -8.47 -1.85 -12.93
C LEU A 229 -9.07 -1.31 -11.64
N ALA A 230 -8.33 -0.53 -10.84
CA ALA A 230 -8.80 -0.04 -9.55
C ALA A 230 -10.17 0.68 -9.62
N PRO A 231 -10.48 1.59 -10.57
CA PRO A 231 -11.79 2.23 -10.65
C PRO A 231 -12.95 1.25 -10.89
N VAL A 232 -12.70 0.20 -11.68
CA VAL A 232 -13.69 -0.85 -11.93
C VAL A 232 -13.94 -1.64 -10.65
N ILE A 233 -12.86 -2.01 -9.94
CA ILE A 233 -12.92 -2.70 -8.66
C ILE A 233 -13.70 -1.87 -7.64
N GLY A 234 -13.42 -0.56 -7.54
CA GLY A 234 -14.14 0.34 -6.65
C GLY A 234 -15.63 0.42 -6.97
N ALA A 235 -15.97 0.58 -8.24
CA ALA A 235 -17.37 0.62 -8.68
C ALA A 235 -18.10 -0.70 -8.43
N VAL A 236 -17.44 -1.84 -8.60
CA VAL A 236 -18.00 -3.16 -8.27
C VAL A 236 -18.14 -3.31 -6.77
N ALA A 237 -17.13 -2.89 -5.97
CA ALA A 237 -17.17 -2.96 -4.51
C ALA A 237 -18.34 -2.17 -3.91
N ASP A 238 -18.62 -0.96 -4.44
CA ASP A 238 -19.77 -0.14 -4.01
C ASP A 238 -21.11 -0.82 -4.35
N ARG A 239 -21.17 -1.61 -5.44
CA ARG A 239 -22.41 -2.30 -5.84
C ARG A 239 -22.64 -3.63 -5.12
N VAL A 240 -21.59 -4.46 -4.98
CA VAL A 240 -21.73 -5.82 -4.44
C VAL A 240 -21.56 -5.86 -2.91
N GLY A 241 -21.01 -4.78 -2.33
CA GLY A 241 -20.66 -4.66 -0.94
C GLY A 241 -19.21 -5.04 -0.63
N HIS A 242 -18.61 -4.31 0.30
CA HIS A 242 -17.18 -4.37 0.59
C HIS A 242 -16.75 -5.71 1.20
N LEU A 243 -17.62 -6.33 2.01
CA LEU A 243 -17.35 -7.65 2.58
C LEU A 243 -17.28 -8.74 1.48
N ARG A 244 -18.22 -8.74 0.53
CA ARG A 244 -18.17 -9.66 -0.62
C ARG A 244 -16.93 -9.43 -1.48
N MET A 245 -16.53 -8.17 -1.63
CA MET A 245 -15.28 -7.83 -2.33
C MET A 245 -14.05 -8.38 -1.58
N ALA A 246 -14.02 -8.36 -0.24
CA ALA A 246 -12.94 -8.96 0.55
C ALA A 246 -12.86 -10.49 0.36
N TYR A 247 -13.99 -11.19 0.29
CA TYR A 247 -14.02 -12.62 -0.08
C TYR A 247 -13.44 -12.86 -1.48
N GLY A 248 -13.88 -12.05 -2.47
CA GLY A 248 -13.36 -12.11 -3.84
C GLY A 248 -11.85 -11.86 -3.90
N ALA A 249 -11.36 -10.88 -3.16
CA ALA A 249 -9.93 -10.59 -3.04
C ALA A 249 -9.15 -11.80 -2.51
N THR A 250 -9.65 -12.41 -1.44
CA THR A 250 -9.02 -13.57 -0.81
C THR A 250 -8.98 -14.77 -1.76
N ALA A 251 -10.08 -15.04 -2.47
CA ALA A 251 -10.13 -16.11 -3.48
C ALA A 251 -9.17 -15.85 -4.64
N THR A 252 -9.10 -14.61 -5.13
CA THR A 252 -8.17 -14.22 -6.20
C THR A 252 -6.71 -14.37 -5.77
N LEU A 253 -6.37 -13.98 -4.53
CA LEU A 253 -5.03 -14.16 -3.97
C LEU A 253 -4.67 -15.64 -3.80
N ALA A 254 -5.61 -16.47 -3.33
CA ALA A 254 -5.43 -17.92 -3.21
C ALA A 254 -5.18 -18.56 -4.59
N ALA A 255 -5.96 -18.18 -5.60
CA ALA A 255 -5.76 -18.63 -6.97
C ALA A 255 -4.40 -18.19 -7.53
N ALA A 256 -3.99 -16.93 -7.30
CA ALA A 256 -2.69 -16.41 -7.68
C ALA A 256 -1.55 -17.22 -7.07
N ALA A 257 -1.59 -17.44 -5.76
CA ALA A 257 -0.58 -18.21 -5.04
C ALA A 257 -0.57 -19.70 -5.47
N GLY A 258 -1.74 -20.30 -5.70
CA GLY A 258 -1.87 -21.68 -6.20
C GLY A 258 -1.31 -21.84 -7.61
N LEU A 259 -1.59 -20.90 -8.52
CA LEU A 259 -1.02 -20.88 -9.86
C LEU A 259 0.50 -20.69 -9.81
N ALA A 260 1.01 -19.80 -8.95
CA ALA A 260 2.45 -19.60 -8.76
C ALA A 260 3.13 -20.87 -8.23
N ALA A 261 2.48 -21.62 -7.32
CA ALA A 261 2.99 -22.89 -6.79
C ALA A 261 3.07 -23.97 -7.89
N ALA A 262 2.10 -24.00 -8.81
CA ALA A 262 2.00 -24.98 -9.89
C ALA A 262 2.78 -24.59 -11.14
N ALA A 263 3.23 -23.34 -11.24
CA ALA A 263 3.75 -22.79 -12.50
C ALA A 263 5.09 -23.40 -12.94
N GLY A 264 5.95 -23.83 -11.99
CA GLY A 264 7.29 -24.30 -12.33
C GLY A 264 8.01 -23.29 -13.23
N HIS A 265 8.29 -23.69 -14.48
CA HIS A 265 8.94 -22.84 -15.51
C HIS A 265 7.96 -22.23 -16.52
N ALA A 266 6.66 -22.42 -16.36
CA ALA A 266 5.67 -21.95 -17.32
C ALA A 266 5.45 -20.45 -17.20
N HIS A 267 6.13 -19.64 -18.02
CA HIS A 267 6.08 -18.16 -18.01
C HIS A 267 4.66 -17.62 -18.08
N LEU A 268 3.79 -18.25 -18.87
CA LEU A 268 2.38 -17.83 -18.96
C LEU A 268 1.67 -17.99 -17.61
N LEU A 269 1.87 -19.11 -16.90
CA LEU A 269 1.26 -19.34 -15.60
C LEU A 269 1.78 -18.37 -14.54
N ILE A 270 3.10 -18.10 -14.53
CA ILE A 270 3.70 -17.08 -13.64
C ILE A 270 3.11 -15.70 -13.95
N SER A 271 3.00 -15.33 -15.23
CA SER A 271 2.43 -14.04 -15.64
C SER A 271 0.98 -13.90 -15.17
N VAL A 272 0.14 -14.91 -15.40
CA VAL A 272 -1.26 -14.93 -14.95
C VAL A 272 -1.32 -14.89 -13.42
N ALA A 273 -0.50 -15.66 -12.73
CA ALA A 273 -0.41 -15.65 -11.27
C ALA A 273 -0.09 -14.26 -10.72
N LEU A 274 0.87 -13.55 -11.33
CA LEU A 274 1.25 -12.21 -10.89
C LEU A 274 0.18 -11.15 -11.21
N VAL A 275 -0.50 -11.24 -12.35
CA VAL A 275 -1.64 -10.38 -12.66
C VAL A 275 -2.74 -10.56 -11.62
N LEU A 276 -3.11 -11.81 -11.31
CA LEU A 276 -4.10 -12.13 -10.30
C LEU A 276 -3.64 -11.69 -8.90
N LEU A 277 -2.36 -11.81 -8.58
CA LEU A 277 -1.77 -11.34 -7.33
C LEU A 277 -1.95 -9.82 -7.18
N GLY A 278 -1.66 -9.06 -8.23
CA GLY A 278 -1.89 -7.61 -8.27
C GLY A 278 -3.36 -7.24 -8.14
N LEU A 279 -4.22 -7.93 -8.89
CA LEU A 279 -5.68 -7.73 -8.87
C LEU A 279 -6.26 -8.03 -7.47
N GLY A 280 -5.89 -9.16 -6.88
CA GLY A 280 -6.32 -9.55 -5.53
C GLY A 280 -5.86 -8.55 -4.46
N TRP A 281 -4.64 -8.04 -4.57
CA TRP A 281 -4.15 -6.96 -3.71
C TRP A 281 -4.95 -5.67 -3.86
N SER A 282 -5.28 -5.28 -5.09
CA SER A 282 -6.10 -4.10 -5.37
C SER A 282 -7.50 -4.22 -4.75
N MET A 283 -8.16 -5.36 -4.96
CA MET A 283 -9.46 -5.67 -4.37
C MET A 283 -9.40 -5.62 -2.83
N ALA A 284 -8.38 -6.25 -2.23
CA ALA A 284 -8.18 -6.28 -0.78
C ALA A 284 -7.92 -4.88 -0.20
N THR A 285 -7.10 -4.08 -0.88
CA THR A 285 -6.75 -2.73 -0.43
C THR A 285 -7.95 -1.80 -0.49
N ILE A 286 -8.74 -1.85 -1.58
CA ILE A 286 -9.93 -1.02 -1.74
C ILE A 286 -11.00 -1.45 -0.73
N ALA A 287 -11.36 -2.73 -0.68
CA ALA A 287 -12.39 -3.25 0.23
C ALA A 287 -12.00 -3.04 1.69
N GLY A 288 -10.78 -3.42 2.07
CA GLY A 288 -10.29 -3.29 3.45
C GLY A 288 -10.18 -1.85 3.92
N SER A 289 -9.71 -0.94 3.04
CA SER A 289 -9.66 0.50 3.36
C SER A 289 -11.05 1.09 3.55
N THR A 290 -12.02 0.66 2.76
CA THR A 290 -13.41 1.13 2.86
C THR A 290 -14.08 0.60 4.13
N LEU A 291 -13.96 -0.70 4.44
CA LEU A 291 -14.45 -1.30 5.67
C LEU A 291 -13.87 -0.59 6.90
N LEU A 292 -12.56 -0.40 6.93
CA LEU A 292 -11.88 0.29 8.03
C LEU A 292 -12.37 1.74 8.19
N THR A 293 -12.59 2.46 7.09
CA THR A 293 -13.03 3.86 7.12
C THR A 293 -14.50 3.98 7.55
N ALA A 294 -15.34 3.02 7.17
CA ALA A 294 -16.75 2.98 7.53
C ALA A 294 -16.98 2.69 9.02
N SER A 295 -16.09 1.89 9.63
CA SER A 295 -16.21 1.42 11.01
C SER A 295 -15.72 2.42 12.07
N VAL A 296 -15.22 3.59 11.70
CA VAL A 296 -14.65 4.55 12.66
C VAL A 296 -15.17 5.96 12.45
N LEU A 297 -15.32 6.67 13.56
CA LEU A 297 -15.73 8.09 13.56
C LEU A 297 -14.71 8.95 12.79
N ALA A 298 -15.17 10.03 12.19
CA ALA A 298 -14.36 10.90 11.32
C ALA A 298 -13.11 11.47 12.01
N ASP A 299 -13.18 11.76 13.31
CA ASP A 299 -12.06 12.24 14.11
C ASP A 299 -10.98 11.20 14.35
N GLN A 300 -11.32 9.91 14.36
CA GLN A 300 -10.42 8.78 14.60
C GLN A 300 -9.86 8.16 13.32
N ARG A 301 -10.46 8.43 12.16
CA ARG A 301 -10.11 7.79 10.87
C ARG A 301 -8.64 7.87 10.54
N ALA A 302 -8.04 9.06 10.60
CA ALA A 302 -6.65 9.23 10.15
C ALA A 302 -5.67 8.38 10.97
N GLU A 303 -5.82 8.33 12.29
CA GLU A 303 -4.93 7.52 13.14
C GLU A 303 -5.18 6.02 12.98
N THR A 304 -6.43 5.60 12.84
CA THR A 304 -6.79 4.20 12.60
C THR A 304 -6.23 3.71 11.26
N GLN A 305 -6.34 4.52 10.22
CA GLN A 305 -5.75 4.26 8.92
C GLN A 305 -4.23 4.17 8.98
N GLY A 306 -3.58 5.06 9.75
CA GLY A 306 -2.13 5.00 9.96
C GLY A 306 -1.66 3.73 10.67
N VAL A 307 -2.41 3.25 11.66
CA VAL A 307 -2.12 1.97 12.33
C VAL A 307 -2.30 0.79 11.39
N ALA A 308 -3.33 0.80 10.54
CA ALA A 308 -3.53 -0.23 9.53
C ALA A 308 -2.41 -0.25 8.48
N ASP A 309 -2.00 0.92 7.98
CA ASP A 309 -0.91 1.03 7.01
C ASP A 309 0.46 0.65 7.62
N MET A 310 0.68 0.95 8.91
CA MET A 310 1.85 0.46 9.64
C MET A 310 1.85 -1.08 9.71
N ALA A 311 0.72 -1.70 10.05
CA ALA A 311 0.59 -3.16 10.11
C ALA A 311 0.84 -3.80 8.74
N MET A 312 0.28 -3.23 7.65
CA MET A 312 0.57 -3.63 6.28
C MET A 312 2.07 -3.55 5.97
N GLY A 313 2.70 -2.41 6.29
CA GLY A 313 4.13 -2.20 6.04
C GLY A 313 5.01 -3.20 6.80
N ILE A 314 4.68 -3.52 8.05
CA ILE A 314 5.36 -4.55 8.84
C ILE A 314 5.19 -5.93 8.20
N ALA A 315 3.95 -6.29 7.80
CA ALA A 315 3.69 -7.56 7.13
C ALA A 315 4.45 -7.69 5.81
N GLY A 316 4.50 -6.61 5.01
CA GLY A 316 5.29 -6.58 3.78
C GLY A 316 6.79 -6.70 4.02
N ALA A 317 7.33 -5.99 5.03
CA ALA A 317 8.75 -6.07 5.37
C ALA A 317 9.13 -7.48 5.87
N ALA A 318 8.33 -8.05 6.76
CA ALA A 318 8.51 -9.41 7.27
C ALA A 318 8.38 -10.44 6.14
N GLY A 319 7.33 -10.31 5.31
CA GLY A 319 7.13 -11.16 4.14
C GLY A 319 8.30 -11.13 3.17
N GLY A 320 8.84 -9.94 2.86
CA GLY A 320 10.02 -9.80 2.00
C GLY A 320 11.30 -10.39 2.57
N ILE A 321 11.49 -10.37 3.90
CA ILE A 321 12.65 -11.00 4.55
C ILE A 321 12.49 -12.52 4.59
N VAL A 322 11.34 -12.98 5.08
CA VAL A 322 11.05 -14.41 5.24
C VAL A 322 11.03 -15.11 3.89
N SER A 323 10.47 -14.47 2.84
CA SER A 323 10.43 -15.05 1.50
C SER A 323 11.82 -15.34 0.94
N GLY A 324 12.81 -14.47 1.19
CA GLY A 324 14.19 -14.71 0.78
C GLY A 324 14.79 -15.96 1.46
N ILE A 325 14.52 -16.16 2.75
CA ILE A 325 14.97 -17.35 3.49
C ILE A 325 14.28 -18.60 2.96
N VAL A 326 12.95 -18.56 2.78
CA VAL A 326 12.17 -19.71 2.29
C VAL A 326 12.62 -20.10 0.88
N VAL A 327 12.74 -19.15 -0.03
CA VAL A 327 13.17 -19.46 -1.42
C VAL A 327 14.58 -20.00 -1.45
N GLY A 328 15.51 -19.43 -0.66
CA GLY A 328 16.89 -19.88 -0.58
C GLY A 328 17.08 -21.27 0.05
N THR A 329 16.09 -21.77 0.82
CA THR A 329 16.19 -23.07 1.50
C THR A 329 15.30 -24.17 0.92
N VAL A 330 14.06 -23.85 0.57
CA VAL A 330 13.04 -24.82 0.17
C VAL A 330 12.33 -24.48 -1.15
N GLY A 331 12.65 -23.34 -1.75
CA GLY A 331 12.23 -22.97 -3.10
C GLY A 331 10.94 -22.14 -3.18
N PHE A 332 10.71 -21.61 -4.40
CA PHE A 332 9.60 -20.69 -4.71
C PHE A 332 8.21 -21.35 -4.61
N ALA A 333 8.11 -22.65 -4.96
CA ALA A 333 6.85 -23.37 -4.86
C ALA A 333 6.35 -23.46 -3.41
N VAL A 334 7.25 -23.72 -2.44
CA VAL A 334 6.89 -23.79 -1.02
C VAL A 334 6.45 -22.41 -0.50
N LEU A 335 7.13 -21.34 -0.92
CA LEU A 335 6.69 -19.97 -0.60
C LEU A 335 5.27 -19.71 -1.12
N SER A 336 4.98 -20.16 -2.35
CA SER A 336 3.67 -19.97 -2.96
C SER A 336 2.58 -20.77 -2.26
N VAL A 337 2.87 -22.02 -1.84
CA VAL A 337 1.96 -22.81 -1.01
C VAL A 337 1.70 -22.15 0.35
N ALA A 338 2.72 -21.56 0.98
CA ALA A 338 2.53 -20.77 2.19
C ALA A 338 1.56 -19.59 1.94
N GLY A 339 1.66 -18.93 0.78
CA GLY A 339 0.70 -17.89 0.35
C GLY A 339 -0.74 -18.42 0.29
N VAL A 340 -0.96 -19.64 -0.24
CA VAL A 340 -2.28 -20.30 -0.23
C VAL A 340 -2.77 -20.52 1.21
N LEU A 341 -1.91 -21.00 2.11
CA LEU A 341 -2.29 -21.25 3.50
C LEU A 341 -2.66 -19.96 4.24
N PHE A 342 -1.90 -18.88 4.05
CA PHE A 342 -2.25 -17.57 4.63
C PHE A 342 -3.57 -17.03 4.11
N THR A 343 -3.85 -17.16 2.82
CA THR A 343 -5.12 -16.73 2.24
C THR A 343 -6.28 -17.63 2.67
N ALA A 344 -6.07 -18.94 2.84
CA ALA A 344 -7.06 -19.84 3.42
C ALA A 344 -7.38 -19.49 4.88
N GLY A 345 -6.36 -19.16 5.68
CA GLY A 345 -6.53 -18.67 7.04
C GLY A 345 -7.32 -17.36 7.10
N LEU A 346 -7.04 -16.43 6.16
CA LEU A 346 -7.84 -15.21 6.01
C LEU A 346 -9.30 -15.54 5.66
N PHE A 347 -9.54 -16.44 4.72
CA PHE A 347 -10.89 -16.83 4.33
C PHE A 347 -11.67 -17.43 5.51
N ALA A 348 -11.03 -18.29 6.31
CA ALA A 348 -11.61 -18.85 7.52
C ALA A 348 -11.93 -17.75 8.55
N LEU A 349 -11.05 -16.77 8.74
CA LEU A 349 -11.28 -15.61 9.59
C LEU A 349 -12.50 -14.79 9.13
N LEU A 350 -12.62 -14.54 7.83
CA LEU A 350 -13.74 -13.81 7.24
C LEU A 350 -15.07 -14.55 7.49
N LEU A 351 -15.08 -15.88 7.31
CA LEU A 351 -16.26 -16.72 7.59
C LEU A 351 -16.62 -16.68 9.07
N TRP A 352 -15.64 -16.84 9.95
CA TRP A 352 -15.88 -16.80 11.39
C TRP A 352 -16.47 -15.46 11.82
N ARG A 353 -15.89 -14.37 11.39
CA ARG A 353 -16.40 -13.02 11.66
C ARG A 353 -17.76 -12.76 11.02
N ALA A 354 -18.11 -13.43 9.91
CA ALA A 354 -19.42 -13.29 9.29
C ALA A 354 -20.56 -13.93 10.13
N VAL A 355 -20.24 -14.95 10.93
CA VAL A 355 -21.21 -15.70 11.75
C VAL A 355 -21.37 -15.10 13.14
N GLU A 356 -20.42 -14.29 13.63
CA GLU A 356 -20.57 -13.58 14.90
C GLU A 356 -21.83 -12.70 14.87
N PRO A 357 -22.71 -12.79 15.92
CA PRO A 357 -23.86 -11.88 16.00
C PRO A 357 -23.36 -10.42 16.03
N PRO A 358 -24.12 -9.47 15.43
CA PRO A 358 -23.77 -8.07 15.50
C PRO A 358 -23.63 -7.68 16.99
N ASP A 359 -22.51 -7.03 17.33
CA ASP A 359 -22.39 -6.41 18.65
C ASP A 359 -23.50 -5.35 18.78
N ALA A 360 -24.05 -5.18 19.99
CA ALA A 360 -25.14 -4.22 20.24
C ALA A 360 -24.82 -2.78 19.84
N SER A 361 -23.55 -2.50 19.49
CA SER A 361 -23.09 -1.23 18.91
C SER A 361 -23.30 -1.12 17.38
N ASP A 362 -23.55 -2.23 16.67
CA ASP A 362 -23.73 -2.23 15.21
C ASP A 362 -25.16 -1.74 14.82
N ASP A 363 -26.14 -1.92 15.70
CA ASP A 363 -27.53 -1.50 15.46
C ASP A 363 -27.70 0.04 15.52
N GLU A 364 -26.87 0.77 16.26
CA GLU A 364 -26.91 2.24 16.30
C GLU A 364 -26.35 2.91 15.06
N VAL A 365 -25.48 2.25 14.32
CA VAL A 365 -24.83 2.79 13.10
C VAL A 365 -25.70 2.59 11.85
N LEU A 366 -26.62 1.63 11.87
CA LEU A 366 -27.53 1.33 10.75
C LEU A 366 -28.81 2.19 10.76
N VAL A 367 -29.06 2.95 11.83
CA VAL A 367 -30.29 3.78 12.01
C VAL A 367 -29.99 5.28 11.86
N MET A 368 -28.74 5.69 11.68
CA MET A 368 -28.33 7.08 11.38
C MET A 368 -27.77 7.20 9.97
#